data_d59da1d32790361cb6b54d23b73cc28b
#
_entry.id   d59da1d32790361cb6b54d23b73cc28b
#
_cell.length_a   1.000
_cell.length_b   1.000
_cell.length_c   1.000
_cell.angle_alpha   90.00
_cell.angle_beta   90.00
_cell.angle_gamma   90.00
#
_symmetry.space_group_name_H-M   'P 1'
#
loop_
_entity.id
_entity.type
_entity.pdbx_description
1 polymer ?
#
loop_
_entity_poly.entity_id
_entity_poly.type
_entity_poly.pdbx_seq_one_letter_code
_entity_poly.pdbx_strand_id
1 'polypeptide(L)'
;EQSGLVTYVGKVNMDRNCPDYLREESAEESGIQTVEWIKDVLHKKYQNTMPILTPRFTPSCSDELMENLKKIQMYYQIPVQSHLSENPGEIAWVKELCPWSEFYGDAYDRFGLFGADCKTVMAHCVYSGKEERQRMKENGVFIAHCPESNMNLSSGVAPVRTFLEEGMHVGIGSDVAGGSTE
;
A
#
# COMPACT_ATOMS: atom_id res chain seq x y z
N GLU A 1 10.66 3.17 -18.80
CA GLU A 1 11.25 4.16 -19.72
C GLU A 1 10.84 3.91 -21.19
N GLN A 2 11.00 2.70 -21.71
CA GLN A 2 10.72 2.41 -23.14
C GLN A 2 9.24 2.52 -23.51
N SER A 3 8.31 2.32 -22.56
CA SER A 3 6.86 2.42 -22.79
C SER A 3 6.36 3.87 -22.88
N GLY A 4 7.13 4.83 -22.40
CA GLY A 4 6.70 6.23 -22.24
C GLY A 4 5.70 6.46 -21.10
N LEU A 5 5.34 5.43 -20.33
CA LEU A 5 4.46 5.54 -19.18
C LEU A 5 5.19 6.12 -17.96
N VAL A 6 4.50 6.93 -17.19
CA VAL A 6 4.98 7.33 -15.86
C VAL A 6 4.73 6.17 -14.90
N THR A 7 5.80 5.69 -14.28
CA THR A 7 5.76 4.51 -13.41
C THR A 7 6.31 4.81 -12.03
N TYR A 8 5.69 4.22 -11.03
CA TYR A 8 6.21 4.16 -9.67
C TYR A 8 6.59 2.72 -9.35
N VAL A 9 7.83 2.50 -8.93
CA VAL A 9 8.37 1.16 -8.69
C VAL A 9 8.94 1.10 -7.28
N GLY A 10 8.48 0.13 -6.49
CA GLY A 10 8.86 -0.04 -5.10
C GLY A 10 9.41 -1.43 -4.82
N LYS A 11 10.38 -1.50 -3.91
CA LYS A 11 10.76 -2.74 -3.26
C LYS A 11 9.66 -3.10 -2.26
N VAL A 12 9.14 -4.32 -2.33
CA VAL A 12 8.15 -4.82 -1.38
C VAL A 12 8.81 -5.09 -0.03
N ASN A 13 8.19 -4.61 1.05
CA ASN A 13 8.66 -4.80 2.41
C ASN A 13 7.78 -5.80 3.15
N MET A 14 8.39 -6.82 3.76
CA MET A 14 7.71 -7.80 4.63
C MET A 14 8.72 -8.52 5.52
N ASP A 15 8.58 -8.40 6.84
CA ASP A 15 9.47 -8.97 7.83
C ASP A 15 8.78 -9.99 8.77
N ARG A 16 7.45 -10.16 8.64
CA ARG A 16 6.66 -11.14 9.42
C ARG A 16 5.50 -11.70 8.61
N ASN A 17 4.92 -12.80 9.09
CA ASN A 17 3.68 -13.40 8.57
C ASN A 17 3.67 -13.58 7.04
N CYS A 18 4.78 -14.02 6.50
CA CYS A 18 4.95 -14.32 5.09
C CYS A 18 5.78 -15.60 4.93
N PRO A 19 5.78 -16.25 3.76
CA PRO A 19 6.66 -17.39 3.50
C PRO A 19 8.12 -17.08 3.78
N ASP A 20 8.86 -18.01 4.38
CA ASP A 20 10.25 -17.80 4.81
C ASP A 20 11.16 -17.32 3.67
N TYR A 21 10.93 -17.80 2.45
CA TYR A 21 11.72 -17.40 1.27
C TYR A 21 11.42 -15.99 0.76
N LEU A 22 10.39 -15.32 1.28
CA LEU A 22 10.03 -13.93 0.98
C LEU A 22 10.27 -13.00 2.18
N ARG A 23 10.50 -13.59 3.37
CA ARG A 23 10.67 -12.81 4.59
C ARG A 23 12.04 -12.18 4.62
N GLU A 24 12.08 -10.89 4.83
CA GLU A 24 13.32 -10.15 5.09
C GLU A 24 13.85 -10.50 6.49
N GLU A 25 15.17 -10.46 6.67
CA GLU A 25 15.82 -10.92 7.90
C GLU A 25 15.40 -10.09 9.13
N SER A 26 15.20 -8.78 8.92
CA SER A 26 14.79 -7.85 9.97
C SER A 26 14.17 -6.59 9.40
N ALA A 27 13.49 -5.82 10.26
CA ALA A 27 13.00 -4.48 9.94
C ALA A 27 14.14 -3.51 9.55
N GLU A 28 15.31 -3.65 10.16
CA GLU A 28 16.49 -2.84 9.85
C GLU A 28 17.00 -3.16 8.44
N GLU A 29 17.21 -4.44 8.13
CA GLU A 29 17.68 -4.89 6.80
C GLU A 29 16.69 -4.48 5.70
N SER A 30 15.39 -4.65 5.92
CA SER A 30 14.35 -4.18 5.01
C SER A 30 14.46 -2.68 4.74
N GLY A 31 14.70 -1.89 5.78
CA GLY A 31 14.92 -0.43 5.67
C GLY A 31 16.18 -0.09 4.87
N ILE A 32 17.30 -0.75 5.13
CA ILE A 32 18.57 -0.55 4.40
C ILE A 32 18.37 -0.84 2.91
N GLN A 33 17.83 -2.00 2.56
CA GLN A 33 17.58 -2.39 1.17
C GLN A 33 16.60 -1.45 0.46
N THR A 34 15.61 -0.92 1.18
CA THR A 34 14.68 0.08 0.65
C THR A 34 15.42 1.37 0.29
N VAL A 35 16.31 1.84 1.16
CA VAL A 35 17.13 3.04 0.90
C VAL A 35 18.09 2.81 -0.29
N GLU A 36 18.70 1.64 -0.39
CA GLU A 36 19.53 1.27 -1.52
C GLU A 36 18.75 1.29 -2.83
N TRP A 37 17.57 0.69 -2.84
CA TRP A 37 16.64 0.71 -3.97
C TRP A 37 16.28 2.14 -4.40
N ILE A 38 15.89 2.99 -3.45
CA ILE A 38 15.56 4.40 -3.73
C ILE A 38 16.75 5.12 -4.36
N LYS A 39 17.93 4.97 -3.78
CA LYS A 39 19.16 5.59 -4.30
C LYS A 39 19.50 5.12 -5.70
N ASP A 40 19.36 3.82 -5.98
CA ASP A 40 19.62 3.25 -7.32
C ASP A 40 18.66 3.85 -8.37
N VAL A 41 17.36 3.90 -8.08
CA VAL A 41 16.36 4.50 -8.98
C VAL A 41 16.66 5.98 -9.22
N LEU A 42 16.95 6.74 -8.17
CA LEU A 42 17.26 8.18 -8.28
C LEU A 42 18.59 8.43 -9.03
N HIS A 43 19.60 7.56 -8.80
CA HIS A 43 20.89 7.67 -9.47
C HIS A 43 20.80 7.46 -10.98
N LYS A 44 19.94 6.55 -11.43
CA LYS A 44 19.71 6.26 -12.85
C LYS A 44 19.02 7.40 -13.60
N LYS A 45 18.47 8.38 -12.89
CA LYS A 45 17.83 9.59 -13.45
C LYS A 45 16.82 9.29 -14.56
N TYR A 46 16.02 8.27 -14.37
CA TYR A 46 14.93 7.96 -15.28
C TYR A 46 13.98 9.17 -15.39
N GLN A 47 13.46 9.42 -16.59
CA GLN A 47 12.52 10.52 -16.82
C GLN A 47 11.11 10.21 -16.31
N ASN A 48 10.71 8.95 -16.45
CA ASN A 48 9.33 8.51 -16.20
C ASN A 48 9.23 7.41 -15.14
N THR A 49 10.31 7.09 -14.40
CA THR A 49 10.29 6.06 -13.36
C THR A 49 10.76 6.66 -12.03
N MET A 50 9.91 6.54 -11.03
CA MET A 50 10.11 7.11 -9.70
C MET A 50 10.00 6.04 -8.61
N PRO A 51 10.73 6.15 -7.50
CA PRO A 51 10.59 5.23 -6.38
C PRO A 51 9.26 5.48 -5.63
N ILE A 52 8.72 4.40 -5.06
CA ILE A 52 7.58 4.40 -4.15
C ILE A 52 7.83 3.43 -3.00
N LEU A 53 7.44 3.77 -1.77
CA LEU A 53 7.47 2.82 -0.66
C LEU A 53 6.37 1.79 -0.82
N THR A 54 6.70 0.54 -0.55
CA THR A 54 5.76 -0.57 -0.76
C THR A 54 5.75 -1.53 0.44
N PRO A 55 5.30 -1.09 1.65
CA PRO A 55 4.89 -2.07 2.66
C PRO A 55 3.83 -2.97 2.04
N ARG A 56 4.03 -4.29 2.06
CA ARG A 56 3.08 -5.18 1.39
C ARG A 56 1.67 -4.99 1.93
N PHE A 57 1.49 -5.15 3.22
CA PHE A 57 0.26 -4.85 3.97
C PHE A 57 0.55 -4.96 5.48
N THR A 58 -0.29 -4.40 6.32
CA THR A 58 -0.06 -4.33 7.77
C THR A 58 0.28 -5.69 8.41
N PRO A 59 -0.39 -6.82 8.10
CA PRO A 59 -0.06 -8.10 8.70
C PRO A 59 1.37 -8.59 8.44
N SER A 60 1.97 -8.26 7.32
CA SER A 60 3.33 -8.68 6.97
C SER A 60 4.43 -7.68 7.31
N CYS A 61 4.08 -6.55 7.91
CA CYS A 61 5.04 -5.53 8.34
C CYS A 61 4.98 -5.35 9.86
N SER A 62 6.11 -5.50 10.54
CA SER A 62 6.18 -5.18 11.97
C SER A 62 6.03 -3.68 12.22
N ASP A 63 5.68 -3.31 13.46
CA ASP A 63 5.64 -1.89 13.85
C ASP A 63 7.02 -1.23 13.69
N GLU A 64 8.09 -1.97 13.96
CA GLU A 64 9.47 -1.51 13.76
C GLU A 64 9.75 -1.22 12.28
N LEU A 65 9.34 -2.10 11.37
CA LEU A 65 9.45 -1.88 9.94
C LEU A 65 8.64 -0.66 9.49
N MET A 66 7.41 -0.52 9.96
CA MET A 66 6.56 0.63 9.63
C MET A 66 7.16 1.95 10.13
N GLU A 67 7.77 1.99 11.33
CA GLU A 67 8.51 3.16 11.82
C GLU A 67 9.74 3.47 10.98
N ASN A 68 10.48 2.47 10.49
CA ASN A 68 11.60 2.68 9.61
C ASN A 68 11.14 3.23 8.25
N LEU A 69 10.06 2.70 7.69
CA LEU A 69 9.47 3.20 6.44
C LEU A 69 8.97 4.64 6.58
N LYS A 70 8.37 5.01 7.71
CA LYS A 70 8.00 6.40 8.03
C LYS A 70 9.22 7.33 7.95
N LYS A 71 10.33 6.96 8.60
CA LYS A 71 11.57 7.78 8.57
C LYS A 71 12.09 7.94 7.14
N ILE A 72 12.07 6.86 6.35
CA ILE A 72 12.48 6.86 4.95
C ILE A 72 11.55 7.77 4.13
N GLN A 73 10.23 7.66 4.32
CA GLN A 73 9.24 8.50 3.66
C GLN A 73 9.49 9.99 3.96
N MET A 74 9.66 10.34 5.23
CA MET A 74 9.91 11.72 5.66
C MET A 74 11.20 12.30 5.06
N TYR A 75 12.24 11.48 4.93
CA TYR A 75 13.52 11.91 4.38
C TYR A 75 13.50 12.10 2.87
N TYR A 76 12.94 11.11 2.14
CA TYR A 76 12.93 11.11 0.67
C TYR A 76 11.69 11.78 0.06
N GLN A 77 10.65 12.03 0.84
CA GLN A 77 9.38 12.62 0.40
C GLN A 77 8.74 11.86 -0.78
N ILE A 78 8.87 10.54 -0.79
CA ILE A 78 8.33 9.67 -1.84
C ILE A 78 6.94 9.16 -1.49
N PRO A 79 6.10 8.82 -2.49
CA PRO A 79 4.76 8.28 -2.24
C PRO A 79 4.81 6.87 -1.63
N VAL A 80 3.65 6.40 -1.18
CA VAL A 80 3.44 5.08 -0.57
C VAL A 80 2.38 4.31 -1.34
N GLN A 81 2.53 3.00 -1.48
CA GLN A 81 1.49 2.10 -1.96
C GLN A 81 1.38 0.87 -1.04
N SER A 82 0.17 0.36 -0.87
CA SER A 82 -0.08 -0.86 -0.10
C SER A 82 -1.45 -1.45 -0.43
N HIS A 83 -1.89 -2.48 0.33
CA HIS A 83 -3.21 -3.11 0.24
C HIS A 83 -4.08 -2.63 1.40
N LEU A 84 -5.39 -2.54 1.18
CA LEU A 84 -6.33 -2.07 2.19
C LEU A 84 -7.67 -2.78 2.07
N SER A 85 -8.13 -3.33 3.19
CA SER A 85 -9.49 -3.84 3.36
C SER A 85 -9.98 -4.72 2.21
N GLU A 86 -9.12 -5.64 1.76
CA GLU A 86 -9.40 -6.50 0.61
C GLU A 86 -10.45 -7.55 0.94
N ASN A 87 -10.35 -8.20 2.09
CA ASN A 87 -11.30 -9.23 2.51
C ASN A 87 -11.53 -9.21 4.04
N PRO A 88 -12.66 -9.81 4.52
CA PRO A 88 -13.01 -9.78 5.94
C PRO A 88 -11.98 -10.48 6.85
N GLY A 89 -11.33 -11.54 6.37
CA GLY A 89 -10.31 -12.25 7.13
C GLY A 89 -9.07 -11.38 7.39
N GLU A 90 -8.65 -10.64 6.39
CA GLU A 90 -7.54 -9.68 6.51
C GLU A 90 -7.87 -8.55 7.50
N ILE A 91 -9.09 -8.00 7.43
CA ILE A 91 -9.55 -6.95 8.36
C ILE A 91 -9.55 -7.47 9.81
N ALA A 92 -10.07 -8.68 10.03
CA ALA A 92 -10.05 -9.31 11.35
C ALA A 92 -8.62 -9.50 11.85
N TRP A 93 -7.73 -9.96 11.00
CA TRP A 93 -6.31 -10.16 11.33
C TRP A 93 -5.61 -8.83 11.69
N VAL A 94 -5.86 -7.77 10.92
CA VAL A 94 -5.35 -6.44 11.29
C VAL A 94 -5.89 -5.99 12.62
N LYS A 95 -7.17 -6.23 12.92
CA LYS A 95 -7.76 -5.88 14.21
C LYS A 95 -7.14 -6.66 15.38
N GLU A 96 -6.72 -7.91 15.18
CA GLU A 96 -5.98 -8.70 16.17
C GLU A 96 -4.57 -8.12 16.42
N LEU A 97 -3.87 -7.74 15.35
CA LEU A 97 -2.52 -7.18 15.43
C LEU A 97 -2.50 -5.73 15.94
N CYS A 98 -3.53 -4.96 15.61
CA CYS A 98 -3.68 -3.56 15.93
C CYS A 98 -5.01 -3.30 16.68
N PRO A 99 -5.20 -3.83 17.91
CA PRO A 99 -6.47 -3.74 18.63
C PRO A 99 -6.91 -2.30 18.95
N TRP A 100 -5.98 -1.37 18.91
CA TRP A 100 -6.19 0.06 19.10
C TRP A 100 -6.77 0.77 17.86
N SER A 101 -6.71 0.17 16.66
CA SER A 101 -7.22 0.77 15.43
C SER A 101 -8.77 0.78 15.42
N GLU A 102 -9.37 1.84 14.91
CA GLU A 102 -10.82 1.91 14.68
C GLU A 102 -11.21 1.19 13.39
N PHE A 103 -10.38 1.32 12.37
CA PHE A 103 -10.50 0.66 11.07
C PHE A 103 -9.11 0.25 10.56
N TYR A 104 -9.03 -0.50 9.47
CA TYR A 104 -7.75 -1.01 8.98
C TYR A 104 -6.76 0.10 8.63
N GLY A 105 -7.19 1.15 7.97
CA GLY A 105 -6.35 2.27 7.56
C GLY A 105 -5.63 2.98 8.70
N ASP A 106 -6.17 2.93 9.94
CA ASP A 106 -5.50 3.46 11.13
C ASP A 106 -4.13 2.83 11.35
N ALA A 107 -3.97 1.55 10.96
CA ALA A 107 -2.70 0.85 11.07
C ALA A 107 -1.59 1.47 10.19
N TYR A 108 -1.93 2.16 9.12
CA TYR A 108 -1.01 2.96 8.32
C TYR A 108 -0.94 4.41 8.78
N ASP A 109 -2.10 4.99 9.16
CA ASP A 109 -2.22 6.41 9.52
C ASP A 109 -1.35 6.75 10.75
N ARG A 110 -1.30 5.84 11.74
CA ARG A 110 -0.39 5.94 12.90
C ARG A 110 1.07 6.19 12.52
N PHE A 111 1.50 5.63 11.40
CA PHE A 111 2.88 5.77 10.90
C PHE A 111 3.01 6.89 9.85
N GLY A 112 1.96 7.70 9.60
CA GLY A 112 1.97 8.74 8.58
C GLY A 112 2.11 8.22 7.16
N LEU A 113 1.68 6.96 6.92
CA LEU A 113 1.76 6.28 5.62
C LEU A 113 0.38 6.14 4.94
N PHE A 114 -0.59 6.98 5.33
CA PHE A 114 -1.98 6.92 4.86
C PHE A 114 -2.47 8.25 4.28
N GLY A 115 -1.72 8.85 3.42
CA GLY A 115 -2.03 10.18 2.88
C GLY A 115 -1.51 11.29 3.80
N ALA A 116 -2.26 12.32 4.05
CA ALA A 116 -1.90 13.48 4.87
C ALA A 116 -0.50 14.09 4.58
N ASP A 117 0.55 13.39 4.96
CA ASP A 117 1.94 13.82 4.81
C ASP A 117 2.61 13.31 3.52
N CYS A 118 2.00 12.34 2.82
CA CYS A 118 2.53 11.76 1.59
C CYS A 118 1.40 11.30 0.65
N LYS A 119 1.65 11.29 -0.66
CA LYS A 119 0.72 10.66 -1.60
C LYS A 119 0.69 9.16 -1.35
N THR A 120 -0.50 8.61 -1.19
CA THR A 120 -0.69 7.19 -0.89
C THR A 120 -1.70 6.57 -1.85
N VAL A 121 -1.38 5.38 -2.35
CA VAL A 121 -2.27 4.55 -3.18
C VAL A 121 -2.56 3.27 -2.42
N MET A 122 -3.84 2.97 -2.20
CA MET A 122 -4.31 1.76 -1.54
C MET A 122 -5.06 0.86 -2.52
N ALA A 123 -4.58 -0.38 -2.66
CA ALA A 123 -5.21 -1.37 -3.53
C ALA A 123 -6.45 -2.00 -2.88
N HIS A 124 -7.38 -2.44 -3.71
CA HIS A 124 -8.62 -3.16 -3.40
C HIS A 124 -9.70 -2.32 -2.75
N CYS A 125 -9.59 -1.97 -1.48
CA CYS A 125 -10.57 -1.20 -0.68
C CYS A 125 -12.00 -1.77 -0.74
N VAL A 126 -12.13 -3.12 -0.86
CA VAL A 126 -13.43 -3.80 -1.09
C VAL A 126 -14.38 -3.58 0.09
N TYR A 127 -13.85 -3.66 1.31
CA TYR A 127 -14.61 -3.55 2.54
C TYR A 127 -14.32 -2.27 3.32
N SER A 128 -13.80 -1.24 2.66
CA SER A 128 -13.56 0.06 3.32
C SER A 128 -14.87 0.65 3.85
N GLY A 129 -15.01 0.66 5.18
CA GLY A 129 -16.17 1.20 5.89
C GLY A 129 -16.29 2.73 5.76
N LYS A 130 -17.35 3.30 6.32
CA LYS A 130 -17.62 4.74 6.21
C LYS A 130 -16.50 5.57 6.85
N GLU A 131 -16.08 5.20 8.03
CA GLU A 131 -15.04 5.89 8.81
C GLU A 131 -13.69 5.85 8.08
N GLU A 132 -13.33 4.68 7.54
CA GLU A 132 -12.11 4.50 6.74
C GLU A 132 -12.15 5.35 5.47
N ARG A 133 -13.26 5.33 4.72
CA ARG A 133 -13.43 6.15 3.52
C ARG A 133 -13.37 7.65 3.84
N GLN A 134 -13.96 8.08 4.95
CA GLN A 134 -13.87 9.46 5.39
C GLN A 134 -12.41 9.87 5.63
N ARG A 135 -11.64 9.05 6.35
CA ARG A 135 -10.22 9.29 6.59
C ARG A 135 -9.40 9.28 5.29
N MET A 136 -9.67 8.32 4.39
CA MET A 136 -9.02 8.29 3.07
C MET A 136 -9.27 9.58 2.29
N LYS A 137 -10.49 10.08 2.31
CA LYS A 137 -10.85 11.33 1.63
C LYS A 137 -10.16 12.54 2.25
N GLU A 138 -10.16 12.66 3.56
CA GLU A 138 -9.49 13.75 4.29
C GLU A 138 -7.99 13.78 4.01
N ASN A 139 -7.37 12.62 3.95
CA ASN A 139 -5.94 12.45 3.70
C ASN A 139 -5.56 12.45 2.20
N GLY A 140 -6.55 12.48 1.30
CA GLY A 140 -6.30 12.46 -0.15
C GLY A 140 -5.72 11.13 -0.67
N VAL A 141 -6.11 10.00 -0.06
CA VAL A 141 -5.67 8.66 -0.47
C VAL A 141 -6.29 8.28 -1.81
N PHE A 142 -5.48 7.74 -2.72
CA PHE A 142 -5.89 7.19 -4.01
C PHE A 142 -6.25 5.72 -3.86
N ILE A 143 -7.27 5.26 -4.59
CA ILE A 143 -7.71 3.87 -4.63
C ILE A 143 -7.25 3.23 -5.94
N ALA A 144 -6.57 2.10 -5.87
CA ALA A 144 -6.34 1.22 -7.01
C ALA A 144 -7.39 0.09 -6.98
N HIS A 145 -8.46 0.23 -7.78
CA HIS A 145 -9.49 -0.79 -7.90
C HIS A 145 -8.99 -1.94 -8.77
N CYS A 146 -8.95 -3.15 -8.23
CA CYS A 146 -8.46 -4.37 -8.87
C CYS A 146 -9.62 -5.36 -9.13
N PRO A 147 -10.54 -5.08 -10.08
CA PRO A 147 -11.80 -5.82 -10.20
C PRO A 147 -11.58 -7.31 -10.48
N GLU A 148 -10.66 -7.63 -11.37
CA GLU A 148 -10.42 -9.01 -11.77
C GLU A 148 -9.79 -9.83 -10.65
N SER A 149 -8.77 -9.31 -9.99
CA SER A 149 -8.18 -9.93 -8.81
C SER A 149 -9.22 -10.14 -7.71
N ASN A 150 -10.01 -9.11 -7.41
CA ASN A 150 -11.06 -9.21 -6.40
C ASN A 150 -12.08 -10.34 -6.68
N MET A 151 -12.40 -10.57 -7.96
CA MET A 151 -13.27 -11.67 -8.37
C MET A 151 -12.57 -13.02 -8.32
N ASN A 152 -11.37 -13.12 -8.87
CA ASN A 152 -10.59 -14.36 -8.93
C ASN A 152 -10.28 -14.91 -7.52
N LEU A 153 -9.92 -14.03 -6.61
CA LEU A 153 -9.61 -14.37 -5.21
C LEU A 153 -10.84 -14.42 -4.30
N SER A 154 -12.04 -14.16 -4.86
CA SER A 154 -13.29 -14.09 -4.11
C SER A 154 -13.26 -13.05 -2.99
N SER A 155 -12.46 -11.99 -3.14
CA SER A 155 -12.40 -10.89 -2.18
C SER A 155 -13.72 -10.12 -2.11
N GLY A 156 -14.42 -9.95 -3.24
CA GLY A 156 -15.71 -9.27 -3.31
C GLY A 156 -15.76 -8.15 -4.35
N VAL A 157 -16.78 -7.31 -4.26
CA VAL A 157 -16.99 -6.18 -5.19
C VAL A 157 -16.78 -4.87 -4.44
N ALA A 158 -15.75 -4.12 -4.82
CA ALA A 158 -15.49 -2.80 -4.22
C ALA A 158 -16.62 -1.81 -4.56
N PRO A 159 -17.03 -0.95 -3.62
CA PRO A 159 -18.13 0.01 -3.80
C PRO A 159 -17.67 1.25 -4.61
N VAL A 160 -17.17 1.03 -5.84
CA VAL A 160 -16.57 2.07 -6.70
C VAL A 160 -17.53 3.24 -6.92
N ARG A 161 -18.81 2.96 -7.10
CA ARG A 161 -19.83 4.01 -7.25
C ARG A 161 -19.85 4.93 -6.03
N THR A 162 -19.82 4.36 -4.83
CA THR A 162 -19.78 5.14 -3.59
C THR A 162 -18.50 5.99 -3.52
N PHE A 163 -17.35 5.42 -3.88
CA PHE A 163 -16.09 6.18 -3.90
C PHE A 163 -16.17 7.41 -4.80
N LEU A 164 -16.72 7.24 -6.02
CA LEU A 164 -16.87 8.33 -6.97
C LEU A 164 -17.90 9.38 -6.49
N GLU A 165 -19.04 8.95 -5.94
CA GLU A 165 -20.06 9.85 -5.37
C GLU A 165 -19.52 10.64 -4.16
N GLU A 166 -18.62 10.05 -3.37
CA GLU A 166 -17.92 10.71 -2.27
C GLU A 166 -16.75 11.61 -2.75
N GLY A 167 -16.44 11.61 -4.06
CA GLY A 167 -15.39 12.43 -4.66
C GLY A 167 -13.98 11.93 -4.42
N MET A 168 -13.81 10.63 -4.21
CA MET A 168 -12.50 9.98 -4.01
C MET A 168 -11.81 9.71 -5.36
N HIS A 169 -10.49 9.63 -5.34
CA HIS A 169 -9.68 9.32 -6.51
C HIS A 169 -9.59 7.80 -6.71
N VAL A 170 -10.07 7.30 -7.85
CA VAL A 170 -10.06 5.87 -8.18
C VAL A 170 -9.33 5.66 -9.50
N GLY A 171 -8.35 4.76 -9.49
CA GLY A 171 -7.68 4.22 -10.67
C GLY A 171 -7.95 2.72 -10.81
N ILE A 172 -7.62 2.15 -11.96
CA ILE A 172 -7.73 0.70 -12.23
C ILE A 172 -6.37 0.05 -12.03
N GLY A 173 -6.35 -1.09 -11.34
CA GLY A 173 -5.19 -1.97 -11.18
C GLY A 173 -5.48 -3.37 -11.72
N SER A 174 -4.47 -4.03 -12.29
CA SER A 174 -4.57 -5.43 -12.74
C SER A 174 -4.27 -6.41 -11.63
N ASP A 175 -3.44 -6.01 -10.66
CA ASP A 175 -2.95 -6.89 -9.59
C ASP A 175 -2.39 -8.20 -10.16
N VAL A 176 -1.33 -8.10 -10.96
CA VAL A 176 -0.65 -9.24 -11.62
C VAL A 176 -0.45 -10.39 -10.65
N ALA A 177 -0.80 -11.60 -11.07
CA ALA A 177 -0.89 -12.86 -10.34
C ALA A 177 -2.19 -13.06 -9.51
N GLY A 178 -2.85 -12.02 -8.98
CA GLY A 178 -4.22 -12.09 -8.46
C GLY A 178 -5.24 -11.87 -9.57
N GLY A 179 -4.99 -10.88 -10.43
CA GLY A 179 -5.73 -10.62 -11.65
C GLY A 179 -5.13 -11.31 -12.88
N SER A 180 -5.61 -10.96 -14.09
CA SER A 180 -5.03 -11.44 -15.33
C SER A 180 -3.75 -10.68 -15.69
N THR A 181 -2.96 -11.28 -16.57
CA THR A 181 -1.71 -10.72 -17.09
C THR A 181 -1.89 -10.01 -18.44
N GLU A 182 -3.12 -9.92 -18.95
CA GLU A 182 -3.42 -9.31 -20.25
C GLU A 182 -3.85 -7.85 -20.13
#